data_bc08e29e390b6191ddb0b854bf87eb5a
#
_entry.id   bc08e29e390b6191ddb0b854bf87eb5a
#
_cell.length_a   1.000
_cell.length_b   1.000
_cell.length_c   1.000
_cell.angle_alpha   90.00
_cell.angle_beta   90.00
_cell.angle_gamma   90.00
#
_symmetry.space_group_name_H-M   'P 1'
#
loop_
_entity.id
_entity.type
_entity.pdbx_description
1 polymer ?
#
loop_
_entity_poly.entity_id
_entity_poly.type
_entity_poly.pdbx_seq_one_letter_code
_entity_poly.pdbx_strand_id
1 'polypeptide(L)'
;MLIVFRVDGSSRIGAGHIMRCLALAQEFCALGAKVEFICRRFAGNLIREIEQDGFIVHALPGPKDQPTSDGQQYVGDPSLEDWLGVSVNQDVSETSSIVKRQEPDWLVIDHYGIDVLWESQLHEQVPKIMVIEDLTNRSHNCEALLNHNFTLHKIDQYRDRIPRDCVHFIGPEFALLRSEFSQARRQRKKNQRRIGRILLLFGADPQNVTATLLTTLGHRDFNHLEVDVVLSAGSIHREAVAETVAKRPNARLHIQTKQISTLMIESDLCIGAGGVSMLERLCVGLPSLVVTIASNQEPSSLELYREGYLVWHASSEKLDLGQLHVALKNAMARPFLLNAIAKKGMKLVTGGGARNVAEFIVNGSLPSELRVRHACLADCETYWYWANDKLVRSNAFQSSNIEWEAHREWFEKKMSSNDSRLIIAESMIGAIGQTRFDCVGEFWAVDFSVARQFRGHDRGREVLDMAIKLFRKSSPAPLIAEVKEENLASVKVFKRLGFSEISVEKNGVRCFKLISDHHS
;
A
#
# COMPACT_ATOMS: atom_id res chain seq x y z
N MET A 1 13.12 -7.82 16.42
CA MET A 1 12.88 -6.64 15.59
C MET A 1 12.01 -5.67 16.36
N LEU A 2 12.41 -4.40 16.45
CA LEU A 2 11.61 -3.32 17.02
C LEU A 2 11.14 -2.39 15.90
N ILE A 3 9.84 -2.10 15.84
CA ILE A 3 9.21 -1.21 14.87
C ILE A 3 8.57 -0.06 15.66
N VAL A 4 8.90 1.17 15.30
CA VAL A 4 8.32 2.36 15.93
C VAL A 4 7.49 3.12 14.90
N PHE A 5 6.27 3.49 15.27
CA PHE A 5 5.39 4.31 14.44
C PHE A 5 5.48 5.78 14.86
N ARG A 6 5.66 6.70 13.91
CA ARG A 6 5.44 8.15 14.08
C ARG A 6 4.12 8.50 13.41
N VAL A 7 3.08 8.71 14.21
CA VAL A 7 1.72 8.95 13.74
C VAL A 7 0.96 9.83 14.73
N ASP A 8 0.09 10.71 14.24
CA ASP A 8 -0.80 11.53 15.05
C ASP A 8 -2.26 11.30 14.70
N GLY A 9 -3.11 11.48 15.69
CA GLY A 9 -4.56 11.54 15.56
C GLY A 9 -5.10 12.63 16.47
N SER A 10 -6.12 13.36 15.99
CA SER A 10 -6.75 14.44 16.75
C SER A 10 -8.13 14.74 16.20
N SER A 11 -8.87 15.65 16.83
CA SER A 11 -10.13 16.16 16.28
C SER A 11 -9.96 16.80 14.88
N ARG A 12 -8.76 17.31 14.53
CA ARG A 12 -8.42 17.91 13.22
C ARG A 12 -7.90 16.90 12.22
N ILE A 13 -6.97 16.03 12.64
CA ILE A 13 -6.33 15.02 11.78
C ILE A 13 -7.28 13.84 11.50
N GLY A 14 -8.17 13.56 12.44
CA GLY A 14 -9.05 12.40 12.41
C GLY A 14 -8.39 11.14 12.97
N ALA A 15 -9.14 10.04 12.98
CA ALA A 15 -8.71 8.75 13.50
C ALA A 15 -8.09 7.83 12.43
N GLY A 16 -8.20 8.16 11.17
CA GLY A 16 -7.86 7.26 10.05
C GLY A 16 -6.42 6.76 10.07
N HIS A 17 -5.46 7.66 10.32
CA HIS A 17 -4.04 7.34 10.41
C HIS A 17 -3.76 6.35 11.56
N ILE A 18 -4.26 6.64 12.76
CA ILE A 18 -4.09 5.75 13.92
C ILE A 18 -4.70 4.38 13.65
N MET A 19 -5.91 4.31 13.09
CA MET A 19 -6.60 3.04 12.86
C MET A 19 -5.87 2.15 11.85
N ARG A 20 -5.32 2.72 10.78
CA ARG A 20 -4.56 1.94 9.80
C ARG A 20 -3.18 1.54 10.33
N CYS A 21 -2.54 2.39 11.12
CA CYS A 21 -1.30 2.03 11.81
C CYS A 21 -1.51 0.92 12.84
N LEU A 22 -2.59 0.95 13.62
CA LEU A 22 -2.95 -0.13 14.55
C LEU A 22 -3.19 -1.46 13.82
N ALA A 23 -3.87 -1.44 12.67
CA ALA A 23 -4.08 -2.64 11.86
C ALA A 23 -2.74 -3.26 11.41
N LEU A 24 -1.79 -2.44 10.98
CA LEU A 24 -0.45 -2.92 10.59
C LEU A 24 0.38 -3.37 11.81
N ALA A 25 0.30 -2.63 12.92
CA ALA A 25 1.00 -2.94 14.17
C ALA A 25 0.59 -4.31 14.74
N GLN A 26 -0.71 -4.64 14.69
CA GLN A 26 -1.22 -5.95 15.10
C GLN A 26 -0.64 -7.10 14.26
N GLU A 27 -0.51 -6.91 12.95
CA GLU A 27 0.12 -7.92 12.07
C GLU A 27 1.63 -8.05 12.34
N PHE A 28 2.34 -6.96 12.62
CA PHE A 28 3.74 -7.02 13.05
C PHE A 28 3.90 -7.81 14.36
N CYS A 29 3.06 -7.55 15.35
CA CYS A 29 3.06 -8.30 16.62
C CYS A 29 2.75 -9.79 16.41
N ALA A 30 1.80 -10.12 15.53
CA ALA A 30 1.48 -11.50 15.19
C ALA A 30 2.67 -12.27 14.56
N LEU A 31 3.62 -11.55 13.96
CA LEU A 31 4.87 -12.09 13.41
C LEU A 31 6.05 -12.04 14.41
N GLY A 32 5.79 -11.64 15.67
CA GLY A 32 6.79 -11.62 16.73
C GLY A 32 7.64 -10.34 16.80
N ALA A 33 7.30 -9.28 16.08
CA ALA A 33 7.94 -7.99 16.23
C ALA A 33 7.42 -7.25 17.49
N LYS A 34 8.27 -6.46 18.13
CA LYS A 34 7.89 -5.48 19.14
C LYS A 34 7.48 -4.20 18.45
N VAL A 35 6.36 -3.59 18.87
CA VAL A 35 5.84 -2.37 18.27
C VAL A 35 5.61 -1.31 19.35
N GLU A 36 6.04 -0.08 19.04
CA GLU A 36 5.83 1.11 19.89
C GLU A 36 5.39 2.29 19.02
N PHE A 37 4.79 3.31 19.64
CA PHE A 37 4.27 4.48 18.96
C PHE A 37 4.90 5.76 19.48
N ILE A 38 5.08 6.76 18.60
CA ILE A 38 5.42 8.14 18.94
C ILE A 38 4.25 8.99 18.44
N CYS A 39 3.56 9.66 19.38
CA CYS A 39 2.39 10.49 19.07
C CYS A 39 2.47 11.83 19.80
N ARG A 40 2.06 12.92 19.14
CA ARG A 40 1.97 14.24 19.78
C ARG A 40 0.62 14.41 20.49
N ARG A 41 0.66 15.10 21.65
CA ARG A 41 -0.52 15.37 22.48
C ARG A 41 -1.35 16.53 21.92
N PHE A 42 -2.06 16.28 20.84
CA PHE A 42 -3.07 17.20 20.34
C PHE A 42 -4.37 17.13 21.14
N ALA A 43 -5.23 18.16 21.01
CA ALA A 43 -6.60 18.09 21.51
C ALA A 43 -7.37 16.96 20.82
N GLY A 44 -8.05 16.12 21.58
CA GLY A 44 -8.75 14.95 21.06
C GLY A 44 -7.81 13.89 20.45
N ASN A 45 -6.55 13.77 20.96
CA ASN A 45 -5.64 12.71 20.54
C ASN A 45 -6.17 11.32 20.92
N LEU A 46 -5.64 10.32 20.23
CA LEU A 46 -6.03 8.91 20.37
C LEU A 46 -4.96 8.06 21.08
N ILE A 47 -4.13 8.68 21.92
CA ILE A 47 -3.06 7.96 22.65
C ILE A 47 -3.63 6.87 23.53
N ARG A 48 -4.74 7.16 24.24
CA ARG A 48 -5.38 6.18 25.12
C ARG A 48 -5.90 4.95 24.37
N GLU A 49 -6.41 5.14 23.18
CA GLU A 49 -6.90 4.07 22.31
C GLU A 49 -5.76 3.13 21.91
N ILE A 50 -4.59 3.69 21.57
CA ILE A 50 -3.38 2.91 21.25
C ILE A 50 -2.91 2.13 22.49
N GLU A 51 -2.89 2.77 23.67
CA GLU A 51 -2.52 2.13 24.94
C GLU A 51 -3.50 1.02 25.35
N GLN A 52 -4.81 1.21 25.11
CA GLN A 52 -5.84 0.18 25.33
C GLN A 52 -5.69 -1.04 24.41
N ASP A 53 -5.14 -0.86 23.21
CA ASP A 53 -4.79 -1.95 22.32
C ASP A 53 -3.46 -2.65 22.72
N GLY A 54 -2.84 -2.22 23.84
CA GLY A 54 -1.68 -2.87 24.45
C GLY A 54 -0.32 -2.36 23.95
N PHE A 55 -0.28 -1.24 23.21
CA PHE A 55 0.97 -0.67 22.71
C PHE A 55 1.55 0.41 23.62
N ILE A 56 2.88 0.49 23.68
CA ILE A 56 3.60 1.56 24.36
C ILE A 56 3.54 2.82 23.49
N VAL A 57 3.21 3.98 24.10
CA VAL A 57 3.20 5.27 23.41
C VAL A 57 4.18 6.23 24.05
N HIS A 58 5.11 6.73 23.27
CA HIS A 58 6.00 7.84 23.59
C HIS A 58 5.32 9.15 23.20
N ALA A 59 4.70 9.80 24.15
CA ALA A 59 3.92 11.00 23.92
C ALA A 59 4.81 12.25 23.82
N LEU A 60 4.84 12.89 22.64
CA LEU A 60 5.49 14.19 22.43
C LEU A 60 4.64 15.31 23.08
N PRO A 61 5.27 16.41 23.52
CA PRO A 61 4.56 17.57 24.06
C PRO A 61 3.54 18.14 23.03
N GLY A 62 2.41 18.60 23.51
CA GLY A 62 1.43 19.28 22.65
C GLY A 62 1.94 20.64 22.16
N PRO A 63 1.32 21.21 21.11
CA PRO A 63 1.59 22.57 20.66
C PRO A 63 1.35 23.58 21.79
N LYS A 64 2.20 24.62 21.89
CA LYS A 64 2.05 25.65 22.95
C LYS A 64 0.79 26.49 22.78
N ASP A 65 0.44 26.79 21.52
CA ASP A 65 -0.73 27.59 21.13
C ASP A 65 -1.76 26.68 20.45
N GLN A 66 -2.47 25.88 21.25
CA GLN A 66 -3.62 25.16 20.72
C GLN A 66 -4.80 26.14 20.60
N PRO A 67 -5.38 26.34 19.41
CA PRO A 67 -6.64 27.05 19.31
C PRO A 67 -7.69 26.28 20.12
N THR A 68 -8.29 26.96 21.10
CA THR A 68 -9.32 26.39 21.99
C THR A 68 -10.67 26.16 21.31
N SER A 69 -10.77 26.42 20.00
CA SER A 69 -12.02 26.24 19.25
C SER A 69 -12.06 24.88 18.56
N ASP A 70 -12.87 24.00 19.12
CA ASP A 70 -13.33 22.78 18.48
C ASP A 70 -13.88 23.08 17.08
N GLY A 71 -13.33 22.41 16.06
CA GLY A 71 -14.00 22.26 14.77
C GLY A 71 -13.64 23.20 13.62
N GLN A 72 -12.66 24.09 13.73
CA GLN A 72 -12.21 24.83 12.54
C GLN A 72 -11.30 23.96 11.66
N GLN A 73 -11.82 23.54 10.51
CA GLN A 73 -11.00 23.01 9.42
C GLN A 73 -10.04 24.08 8.89
N TYR A 74 -8.87 23.66 8.42
CA TYR A 74 -7.96 24.55 7.70
C TYR A 74 -8.64 25.17 6.50
N VAL A 75 -8.56 26.49 6.40
CA VAL A 75 -8.95 27.24 5.20
C VAL A 75 -7.71 27.30 4.30
N GLY A 76 -7.70 26.52 3.21
CA GLY A 76 -6.55 26.35 2.32
C GLY A 76 -5.77 25.05 2.56
N ASP A 77 -4.67 24.84 1.83
CA ASP A 77 -3.77 23.71 2.04
C ASP A 77 -2.88 23.97 3.27
N PRO A 78 -2.97 23.13 4.35
CA PRO A 78 -2.17 23.32 5.54
C PRO A 78 -0.67 23.11 5.25
N SER A 79 0.19 23.92 5.87
CA SER A 79 1.64 23.71 5.84
C SER A 79 2.04 22.45 6.62
N LEU A 80 3.30 22.00 6.46
CA LEU A 80 3.83 20.88 7.24
C LEU A 80 3.76 21.16 8.75
N GLU A 81 4.08 22.39 9.15
CA GLU A 81 4.06 22.81 10.54
C GLU A 81 2.64 22.91 11.13
N ASP A 82 1.65 23.24 10.31
CA ASP A 82 0.25 23.20 10.71
C ASP A 82 -0.20 21.77 11.06
N TRP A 83 0.25 20.79 10.30
CA TRP A 83 -0.01 19.39 10.59
C TRP A 83 0.75 18.88 11.82
N LEU A 84 2.04 19.27 11.97
CA LEU A 84 2.88 18.87 13.11
C LEU A 84 2.51 19.60 14.41
N GLY A 85 1.90 20.80 14.32
CA GLY A 85 1.61 21.66 15.47
C GLY A 85 2.85 22.30 16.11
N VAL A 86 4.01 22.05 15.55
CA VAL A 86 5.32 22.60 15.92
C VAL A 86 6.17 22.74 14.68
N SER A 87 7.34 23.42 14.77
CA SER A 87 8.28 23.47 13.65
C SER A 87 8.82 22.08 13.31
N VAL A 88 9.15 21.87 12.03
CA VAL A 88 9.77 20.62 11.54
C VAL A 88 10.98 20.24 12.38
N ASN A 89 11.88 21.21 12.65
CA ASN A 89 13.10 20.97 13.43
C ASN A 89 12.82 20.56 14.88
N GLN A 90 11.76 21.09 15.49
CA GLN A 90 11.34 20.70 16.83
C GLN A 90 10.82 19.25 16.83
N ASP A 91 9.97 18.88 15.89
CA ASP A 91 9.43 17.51 15.80
C ASP A 91 10.55 16.50 15.55
N VAL A 92 11.49 16.81 14.65
CA VAL A 92 12.71 16.01 14.41
C VAL A 92 13.50 15.81 15.70
N SER A 93 13.79 16.88 16.45
CA SER A 93 14.58 16.80 17.68
C SER A 93 13.92 15.96 18.76
N GLU A 94 12.61 16.15 18.97
CA GLU A 94 11.82 15.40 19.94
C GLU A 94 11.72 13.90 19.55
N THR A 95 11.43 13.60 18.28
CA THR A 95 11.37 12.23 17.76
C THR A 95 12.75 11.55 17.81
N SER A 96 13.81 12.24 17.40
CA SER A 96 15.19 11.77 17.43
C SER A 96 15.62 11.31 18.83
N SER A 97 15.22 12.06 19.86
CA SER A 97 15.53 11.71 21.26
C SER A 97 14.94 10.37 21.70
N ILE A 98 13.77 10.00 21.16
CA ILE A 98 13.11 8.73 21.41
C ILE A 98 13.77 7.63 20.57
N VAL A 99 13.97 7.87 19.28
CA VAL A 99 14.57 6.93 18.33
C VAL A 99 15.97 6.50 18.80
N LYS A 100 16.83 7.44 19.22
CA LYS A 100 18.17 7.13 19.77
C LYS A 100 18.13 6.24 21.01
N ARG A 101 17.11 6.36 21.84
CA ARG A 101 16.96 5.54 23.05
C ARG A 101 16.40 4.18 22.76
N GLN A 102 15.50 4.07 21.77
CA GLN A 102 14.80 2.81 21.45
C GLN A 102 15.56 1.97 20.41
N GLU A 103 16.37 2.57 19.56
CA GLU A 103 17.13 1.93 18.47
C GLU A 103 16.26 1.02 17.60
N PRO A 104 15.19 1.54 16.96
CA PRO A 104 14.29 0.72 16.17
C PRO A 104 14.96 0.21 14.90
N ASP A 105 14.59 -1.01 14.48
CA ASP A 105 14.97 -1.55 13.16
C ASP A 105 14.23 -0.85 12.01
N TRP A 106 12.99 -0.41 12.28
CA TRP A 106 12.14 0.33 11.35
C TRP A 106 11.42 1.49 12.03
N LEU A 107 11.38 2.64 11.35
CA LEU A 107 10.48 3.76 11.67
C LEU A 107 9.38 3.81 10.61
N VAL A 108 8.14 3.60 11.02
CA VAL A 108 6.96 3.71 10.14
C VAL A 108 6.32 5.07 10.34
N ILE A 109 6.18 5.84 9.27
CA ILE A 109 5.68 7.21 9.29
C ILE A 109 4.34 7.27 8.58
N ASP A 110 3.34 7.81 9.26
CA ASP A 110 2.02 8.10 8.71
C ASP A 110 1.57 9.49 9.13
N HIS A 111 2.01 10.52 8.41
CA HIS A 111 1.78 11.90 8.82
C HIS A 111 1.89 12.91 7.67
N TYR A 112 0.89 13.78 7.49
CA TYR A 112 0.88 14.79 6.43
C TYR A 112 1.90 15.93 6.61
N GLY A 113 2.38 16.16 7.82
CA GLY A 113 3.41 17.15 8.14
C GLY A 113 4.85 16.65 7.99
N ILE A 114 5.08 15.44 7.46
CA ILE A 114 6.41 14.84 7.32
C ILE A 114 6.71 14.58 5.85
N ASP A 115 7.92 14.96 5.41
CA ASP A 115 8.43 14.80 4.06
C ASP A 115 9.91 14.41 4.05
N VAL A 116 10.52 14.42 2.88
CA VAL A 116 11.94 14.09 2.65
C VAL A 116 12.92 14.87 3.55
N LEU A 117 12.61 16.12 3.93
CA LEU A 117 13.51 16.93 4.76
C LEU A 117 13.53 16.45 6.21
N TRP A 118 12.37 16.05 6.72
CA TRP A 118 12.24 15.44 8.04
C TRP A 118 12.87 14.04 8.06
N GLU A 119 12.53 13.21 7.10
CA GLU A 119 12.96 11.81 6.98
C GLU A 119 14.48 11.71 6.88
N SER A 120 15.11 12.57 6.06
CA SER A 120 16.57 12.56 5.86
C SER A 120 17.36 12.83 7.15
N GLN A 121 16.81 13.62 8.08
CA GLN A 121 17.46 13.89 9.37
C GLN A 121 17.37 12.68 10.32
N LEU A 122 16.33 11.86 10.21
CA LEU A 122 16.16 10.64 11.02
C LEU A 122 16.86 9.43 10.38
N HIS A 123 17.10 9.45 9.07
CA HIS A 123 17.70 8.33 8.34
C HIS A 123 19.12 7.98 8.79
N GLU A 124 19.85 8.92 9.39
CA GLU A 124 21.15 8.66 10.00
C GLU A 124 21.06 7.86 11.31
N GLN A 125 19.86 7.78 11.90
CA GLN A 125 19.62 7.22 13.23
C GLN A 125 18.79 5.93 13.20
N VAL A 126 18.13 5.67 12.09
CA VAL A 126 17.26 4.50 11.91
C VAL A 126 17.69 3.74 10.66
N PRO A 127 17.90 2.43 10.73
CA PRO A 127 18.33 1.64 9.58
C PRO A 127 17.37 1.70 8.39
N LYS A 128 16.06 1.78 8.65
CA LYS A 128 15.02 1.75 7.61
C LYS A 128 13.80 2.57 7.97
N ILE A 129 13.29 3.30 6.99
CA ILE A 129 12.06 4.09 7.09
C ILE A 129 11.01 3.52 6.13
N MET A 130 9.78 3.39 6.61
CA MET A 130 8.61 3.11 5.80
C MET A 130 7.64 4.28 5.90
N VAL A 131 7.15 4.76 4.76
CA VAL A 131 6.17 5.85 4.69
C VAL A 131 4.82 5.33 4.23
N ILE A 132 3.75 5.72 4.93
CA ILE A 132 2.36 5.56 4.49
C ILE A 132 1.90 6.91 3.94
N GLU A 133 1.57 6.96 2.65
CA GLU A 133 1.33 8.19 1.91
C GLU A 133 -0.02 8.15 1.16
N ASP A 134 -0.74 9.26 1.18
CA ASP A 134 -2.03 9.42 0.50
C ASP A 134 -2.02 10.52 -0.58
N LEU A 135 -1.10 11.51 -0.48
CA LEU A 135 -1.20 12.77 -1.21
C LEU A 135 -0.47 12.76 -2.56
N THR A 136 0.54 11.92 -2.74
CA THR A 136 1.34 11.76 -3.98
C THR A 136 2.08 13.00 -4.48
N ASN A 137 2.04 14.11 -3.75
CA ASN A 137 2.63 15.39 -4.15
C ASN A 137 3.95 15.73 -3.42
N ARG A 138 4.42 14.86 -2.53
CA ARG A 138 5.64 15.04 -1.72
C ARG A 138 6.74 14.06 -2.12
N SER A 139 7.99 14.45 -1.88
CA SER A 139 9.14 13.56 -1.99
C SER A 139 9.43 12.90 -0.65
N HIS A 140 9.95 11.66 -0.70
CA HIS A 140 10.28 10.86 0.48
C HIS A 140 11.66 10.22 0.36
N ASN A 141 12.32 10.03 1.51
CA ASN A 141 13.58 9.29 1.65
C ASN A 141 13.32 8.05 2.51
N CYS A 142 12.89 6.96 1.89
CA CYS A 142 12.45 5.76 2.58
C CYS A 142 12.81 4.48 1.83
N GLU A 143 12.90 3.35 2.55
CA GLU A 143 13.10 2.00 2.00
C GLU A 143 11.81 1.36 1.54
N ALA A 144 10.67 1.79 2.09
CA ALA A 144 9.35 1.29 1.69
C ALA A 144 8.32 2.41 1.68
N LEU A 145 7.45 2.45 0.67
CA LEU A 145 6.33 3.36 0.56
C LEU A 145 5.04 2.57 0.37
N LEU A 146 4.02 2.92 1.17
CA LEU A 146 2.68 2.36 1.04
C LEU A 146 1.69 3.45 0.69
N ASN A 147 0.95 3.26 -0.40
CA ASN A 147 -0.26 4.01 -0.70
C ASN A 147 -1.38 3.05 -1.10
N HIS A 148 -2.33 2.86 -0.24
CA HIS A 148 -3.45 1.95 -0.48
C HIS A 148 -4.60 2.54 -1.29
N ASN A 149 -4.48 3.79 -1.75
CA ASN A 149 -5.49 4.39 -2.62
C ASN A 149 -5.51 3.74 -3.98
N PHE A 150 -6.69 3.67 -4.58
CA PHE A 150 -6.82 3.19 -5.94
C PHE A 150 -6.29 4.23 -6.92
N THR A 151 -5.42 3.78 -7.81
CA THR A 151 -4.91 4.60 -8.93
C THR A 151 -4.51 3.70 -10.11
N LEU A 152 -4.78 4.17 -11.31
CA LEU A 152 -4.34 3.52 -12.55
C LEU A 152 -2.86 3.78 -12.84
N HIS A 153 -2.30 4.87 -12.30
CA HIS A 153 -0.92 5.30 -12.55
C HIS A 153 0.11 4.71 -11.57
N LYS A 154 -0.32 3.97 -10.56
CA LYS A 154 0.55 3.27 -9.59
C LYS A 154 1.88 3.99 -9.31
N ILE A 155 3.00 3.36 -9.72
CA ILE A 155 4.35 3.85 -9.42
C ILE A 155 4.74 5.12 -10.19
N ASP A 156 4.16 5.38 -11.35
CA ASP A 156 4.57 6.53 -12.17
C ASP A 156 4.39 7.87 -11.45
N GLN A 157 3.42 7.97 -10.54
CA GLN A 157 3.21 9.15 -9.71
C GLN A 157 4.33 9.41 -8.69
N TYR A 158 5.19 8.41 -8.42
CA TYR A 158 6.29 8.50 -7.45
C TYR A 158 7.67 8.48 -8.08
N ARG A 159 7.80 8.33 -9.42
CA ARG A 159 9.06 8.05 -10.14
C ARG A 159 10.24 8.91 -9.68
N ASP A 160 10.03 10.23 -9.51
CA ASP A 160 11.08 11.18 -9.14
C ASP A 160 10.95 11.67 -7.69
N ARG A 161 10.13 10.98 -6.87
CA ARG A 161 9.79 11.41 -5.51
C ARG A 161 10.23 10.46 -4.42
N ILE A 162 10.70 9.29 -4.79
CA ILE A 162 11.20 8.27 -3.86
C ILE A 162 12.51 7.68 -4.37
N PRO A 163 13.35 7.11 -3.48
CA PRO A 163 14.54 6.39 -3.89
C PRO A 163 14.20 5.24 -4.86
N ARG A 164 15.08 4.98 -5.84
CA ARG A 164 14.87 3.94 -6.86
C ARG A 164 14.84 2.52 -6.28
N ASP A 165 15.47 2.29 -5.16
CA ASP A 165 15.47 1.04 -4.41
C ASP A 165 14.38 0.98 -3.33
N CYS A 166 13.48 1.95 -3.29
CA CYS A 166 12.30 1.91 -2.44
C CYS A 166 11.33 0.81 -2.87
N VAL A 167 10.84 0.03 -1.92
CA VAL A 167 9.78 -0.98 -2.16
C VAL A 167 8.41 -0.30 -2.18
N HIS A 168 7.54 -0.66 -3.12
CA HIS A 168 6.26 0.00 -3.30
C HIS A 168 5.08 -0.92 -2.99
N PHE A 169 4.30 -0.57 -1.98
CA PHE A 169 3.01 -1.19 -1.70
C PHE A 169 1.89 -0.25 -2.20
N ILE A 170 1.61 -0.25 -3.51
CA ILE A 170 0.68 0.70 -4.12
C ILE A 170 -0.56 -0.02 -4.64
N GLY A 171 -1.69 0.39 -4.12
CA GLY A 171 -3.02 -0.07 -4.49
C GLY A 171 -3.84 -0.64 -3.33
N PRO A 172 -5.15 -0.81 -3.53
CA PRO A 172 -6.09 -1.30 -2.53
C PRO A 172 -5.82 -2.73 -2.06
N GLU A 173 -5.05 -3.51 -2.80
CA GLU A 173 -4.54 -4.82 -2.41
C GLU A 173 -3.68 -4.77 -1.15
N PHE A 174 -3.08 -3.59 -0.85
CA PHE A 174 -2.29 -3.30 0.36
C PHE A 174 -3.06 -2.52 1.42
N ALA A 175 -4.38 -2.47 1.32
CA ALA A 175 -5.21 -1.77 2.29
C ALA A 175 -4.94 -2.24 3.72
N LEU A 176 -4.59 -1.29 4.59
CA LEU A 176 -4.33 -1.52 5.99
C LEU A 176 -5.64 -1.61 6.77
N LEU A 177 -6.29 -2.75 6.69
CA LEU A 177 -7.58 -3.01 7.31
C LEU A 177 -7.43 -3.91 8.53
N ARG A 178 -8.24 -3.64 9.56
CA ARG A 178 -8.35 -4.51 10.73
C ARG A 178 -8.84 -5.90 10.32
N SER A 179 -8.37 -6.94 10.99
CA SER A 179 -8.68 -8.35 10.68
C SER A 179 -10.18 -8.67 10.71
N GLU A 180 -10.99 -7.91 11.45
CA GLU A 180 -12.45 -8.08 11.50
C GLU A 180 -13.11 -7.94 10.13
N PHE A 181 -12.58 -7.11 9.21
CA PHE A 181 -13.16 -6.96 7.86
C PHE A 181 -12.87 -8.17 6.97
N SER A 182 -11.72 -8.80 7.11
CA SER A 182 -11.43 -10.05 6.43
C SER A 182 -12.31 -11.21 6.93
N GLN A 183 -12.65 -11.20 8.23
CA GLN A 183 -13.59 -12.16 8.82
C GLN A 183 -15.03 -11.89 8.36
N ALA A 184 -15.47 -10.62 8.40
CA ALA A 184 -16.77 -10.17 7.93
C ALA A 184 -17.02 -10.54 6.46
N ARG A 185 -16.00 -10.37 5.61
CA ARG A 185 -16.02 -10.81 4.21
C ARG A 185 -16.43 -12.27 4.03
N ARG A 186 -15.97 -13.18 4.90
CA ARG A 186 -16.29 -14.61 4.85
C ARG A 186 -17.73 -14.90 5.24
N GLN A 187 -18.32 -14.06 6.09
CA GLN A 187 -19.67 -14.22 6.63
C GLN A 187 -20.76 -13.60 5.74
N ARG A 188 -20.36 -12.69 4.83
CA ARG A 188 -21.33 -11.99 4.00
C ARG A 188 -22.08 -12.94 3.07
N LYS A 189 -23.42 -12.89 3.11
CA LYS A 189 -24.30 -13.67 2.23
C LYS A 189 -24.15 -13.20 0.77
N LYS A 190 -23.92 -14.15 -0.14
CA LYS A 190 -23.48 -13.88 -1.52
C LYS A 190 -24.57 -13.42 -2.51
N ASN A 191 -25.85 -13.41 -2.15
CA ASN A 191 -26.93 -13.11 -3.09
C ASN A 191 -28.00 -12.21 -2.47
N GLN A 192 -27.85 -10.91 -2.64
CA GLN A 192 -28.91 -9.96 -2.33
C GLN A 192 -29.94 -9.96 -3.46
N ARG A 193 -31.21 -10.19 -3.11
CA ARG A 193 -32.34 -10.13 -4.04
C ARG A 193 -33.11 -8.81 -3.95
N ARG A 194 -33.02 -8.11 -2.82
CA ARG A 194 -33.72 -6.85 -2.52
C ARG A 194 -32.92 -6.02 -1.54
N ILE A 195 -32.96 -4.71 -1.68
CA ILE A 195 -32.42 -3.76 -0.69
C ILE A 195 -33.50 -3.52 0.36
N GLY A 196 -33.19 -3.82 1.61
CA GLY A 196 -34.03 -3.57 2.77
C GLY A 196 -33.34 -2.70 3.82
N ARG A 197 -31.99 -2.71 3.87
CA ARG A 197 -31.20 -2.02 4.90
C ARG A 197 -30.05 -1.22 4.32
N ILE A 198 -29.96 0.04 4.70
CA ILE A 198 -28.91 0.99 4.27
C ILE A 198 -28.04 1.38 5.46
N LEU A 199 -26.73 1.41 5.25
CA LEU A 199 -25.76 1.96 6.18
C LEU A 199 -25.35 3.39 5.74
N LEU A 200 -25.47 4.38 6.63
CA LEU A 200 -24.86 5.70 6.48
C LEU A 200 -23.57 5.75 7.30
N LEU A 201 -22.43 6.02 6.66
CA LEU A 201 -21.11 5.95 7.30
C LEU A 201 -20.21 7.11 6.88
N PHE A 202 -20.18 8.19 7.69
CA PHE A 202 -19.42 9.41 7.42
C PHE A 202 -18.39 9.78 8.51
N GLY A 203 -18.36 9.09 9.64
CA GLY A 203 -17.40 9.35 10.72
C GLY A 203 -17.64 10.72 11.39
N ALA A 204 -16.70 11.66 11.23
CA ALA A 204 -16.79 12.99 11.84
C ALA A 204 -17.88 13.87 11.20
N ASP A 205 -18.11 13.71 9.90
CA ASP A 205 -19.16 14.40 9.11
C ASP A 205 -19.22 15.94 9.33
N PRO A 206 -18.14 16.68 9.08
CA PRO A 206 -18.08 18.11 9.40
C PRO A 206 -19.07 18.97 8.59
N GLN A 207 -19.56 18.45 7.46
CA GLN A 207 -20.48 19.15 6.56
C GLN A 207 -21.94 18.72 6.75
N ASN A 208 -22.21 17.88 7.76
CA ASN A 208 -23.56 17.35 8.06
C ASN A 208 -24.27 16.68 6.88
N VAL A 209 -23.48 15.96 6.08
CA VAL A 209 -24.00 15.19 4.92
C VAL A 209 -25.01 14.15 5.38
N THR A 210 -24.79 13.55 6.55
CA THR A 210 -25.67 12.54 7.15
C THR A 210 -27.10 13.03 7.32
N ALA A 211 -27.32 14.23 7.87
CA ALA A 211 -28.66 14.79 8.05
C ALA A 211 -29.34 15.06 6.70
N THR A 212 -28.58 15.57 5.74
CA THR A 212 -29.06 15.80 4.37
C THR A 212 -29.52 14.49 3.70
N LEU A 213 -28.76 13.42 3.85
CA LEU A 213 -29.10 12.10 3.30
C LEU A 213 -30.33 11.47 4.00
N LEU A 214 -30.45 11.64 5.32
CA LEU A 214 -31.62 11.17 6.07
C LEU A 214 -32.91 11.82 5.55
N THR A 215 -32.87 13.10 5.17
CA THR A 215 -33.99 13.81 4.54
C THR A 215 -34.37 13.14 3.21
N THR A 216 -33.40 12.84 2.36
CA THR A 216 -33.64 12.12 1.09
C THR A 216 -34.26 10.74 1.32
N LEU A 217 -33.73 9.99 2.30
CA LEU A 217 -34.22 8.67 2.66
C LEU A 217 -35.62 8.71 3.32
N GLY A 218 -36.07 9.87 3.81
CA GLY A 218 -37.44 10.12 4.27
C GLY A 218 -38.51 10.15 3.17
N HIS A 219 -38.09 10.26 1.89
CA HIS A 219 -39.02 10.23 0.77
C HIS A 219 -39.79 8.92 0.71
N ARG A 220 -41.06 8.95 0.23
CA ARG A 220 -41.95 7.78 0.13
C ARG A 220 -41.34 6.56 -0.60
N ASP A 221 -40.43 6.79 -1.51
CA ASP A 221 -39.72 5.72 -2.25
C ASP A 221 -38.77 4.92 -1.34
N PHE A 222 -38.31 5.48 -0.22
CA PHE A 222 -37.26 4.92 0.64
C PHE A 222 -37.65 4.81 2.12
N ASN A 223 -38.79 5.34 2.55
CA ASN A 223 -39.18 5.37 3.96
C ASN A 223 -39.40 3.99 4.60
N HIS A 224 -39.57 2.96 3.76
CA HIS A 224 -39.70 1.57 4.18
C HIS A 224 -38.37 0.89 4.52
N LEU A 225 -37.24 1.51 4.15
CA LEU A 225 -35.90 0.95 4.37
C LEU A 225 -35.47 1.12 5.83
N GLU A 226 -34.81 0.12 6.40
CA GLU A 226 -34.05 0.28 7.64
C GLU A 226 -32.79 1.10 7.37
N VAL A 227 -32.43 1.97 8.30
CA VAL A 227 -31.25 2.84 8.17
C VAL A 227 -30.41 2.79 9.44
N ASP A 228 -29.20 2.30 9.34
CA ASP A 228 -28.20 2.44 10.39
C ASP A 228 -27.30 3.63 10.10
N VAL A 229 -27.15 4.53 11.06
CA VAL A 229 -26.33 5.73 10.96
C VAL A 229 -25.15 5.58 11.91
N VAL A 230 -23.94 5.70 11.38
CA VAL A 230 -22.70 5.61 12.19
C VAL A 230 -21.97 6.95 12.16
N LEU A 231 -21.75 7.52 13.34
CA LEU A 231 -20.96 8.73 13.53
C LEU A 231 -19.84 8.48 14.55
N SER A 232 -18.75 9.24 14.43
CA SER A 232 -17.71 9.29 15.46
C SER A 232 -18.18 10.08 16.69
N ALA A 233 -17.56 9.84 17.83
CA ALA A 233 -17.85 10.61 19.06
C ALA A 233 -17.57 12.11 18.90
N GLY A 234 -16.59 12.47 18.08
CA GLY A 234 -16.20 13.85 17.78
C GLY A 234 -17.07 14.55 16.71
N SER A 235 -18.16 13.95 16.21
CA SER A 235 -19.03 14.63 15.26
C SER A 235 -19.76 15.80 15.92
N ILE A 236 -19.56 17.02 15.38
CA ILE A 236 -20.18 18.26 15.87
C ILE A 236 -21.69 18.32 15.60
N HIS A 237 -22.19 17.52 14.65
CA HIS A 237 -23.59 17.44 14.26
C HIS A 237 -24.36 16.29 14.91
N ARG A 238 -23.74 15.61 15.89
CA ARG A 238 -24.31 14.41 16.55
C ARG A 238 -25.73 14.61 17.05
N GLU A 239 -26.01 15.74 17.71
CA GLU A 239 -27.34 16.03 18.30
C GLU A 239 -28.37 16.24 17.22
N ALA A 240 -28.08 17.04 16.20
CA ALA A 240 -28.99 17.29 15.07
C ALA A 240 -29.31 16.01 14.29
N VAL A 241 -28.31 15.14 14.11
CA VAL A 241 -28.51 13.82 13.48
C VAL A 241 -29.37 12.92 14.39
N ALA A 242 -29.14 12.91 15.69
CA ALA A 242 -29.94 12.14 16.65
C ALA A 242 -31.44 12.55 16.62
N GLU A 243 -31.71 13.84 16.58
CA GLU A 243 -33.08 14.35 16.45
C GLU A 243 -33.74 13.91 15.11
N THR A 244 -32.96 13.91 14.03
CA THR A 244 -33.48 13.48 12.71
C THR A 244 -33.73 11.98 12.69
N VAL A 245 -32.84 11.17 13.27
CA VAL A 245 -33.01 9.72 13.41
C VAL A 245 -34.24 9.39 14.27
N ALA A 246 -34.45 10.10 15.38
CA ALA A 246 -35.59 9.86 16.28
C ALA A 246 -36.97 10.08 15.61
N LYS A 247 -37.04 10.90 14.56
CA LYS A 247 -38.25 11.10 13.75
C LYS A 247 -38.54 10.00 12.74
N ARG A 248 -37.60 9.06 12.57
CA ARG A 248 -37.69 7.95 11.61
C ARG A 248 -37.74 6.59 12.33
N PRO A 249 -38.89 5.89 12.38
CA PRO A 249 -39.05 4.66 13.16
C PRO A 249 -38.07 3.54 12.78
N ASN A 250 -37.63 3.48 11.51
CA ASN A 250 -36.73 2.44 10.97
C ASN A 250 -35.28 2.92 10.93
N ALA A 251 -34.88 3.94 11.69
CA ALA A 251 -33.50 4.41 11.77
C ALA A 251 -32.89 4.16 13.14
N ARG A 252 -31.60 3.86 13.19
CA ARG A 252 -30.81 3.65 14.40
C ARG A 252 -29.52 4.44 14.31
N LEU A 253 -29.15 5.13 15.40
CA LEU A 253 -27.90 5.88 15.49
C LEU A 253 -26.88 5.10 16.34
N HIS A 254 -25.69 4.94 15.81
CA HIS A 254 -24.55 4.31 16.46
C HIS A 254 -23.41 5.33 16.59
N ILE A 255 -23.03 5.65 17.83
CA ILE A 255 -21.93 6.57 18.12
C ILE A 255 -20.72 5.76 18.55
N GLN A 256 -19.54 6.01 17.94
CA GLN A 256 -18.27 5.36 18.28
C GLN A 256 -18.38 3.83 18.37
N THR A 257 -19.13 3.19 17.48
CA THR A 257 -19.39 1.74 17.55
C THR A 257 -18.17 0.92 17.17
N LYS A 258 -17.94 -0.19 17.90
CA LYS A 258 -16.97 -1.24 17.54
C LYS A 258 -17.58 -2.29 16.58
N GLN A 259 -18.85 -2.19 16.23
CA GLN A 259 -19.58 -3.17 15.43
C GLN A 259 -19.70 -2.80 13.94
N ILE A 260 -18.78 -1.98 13.42
CA ILE A 260 -18.85 -1.50 12.03
C ILE A 260 -18.87 -2.65 11.04
N SER A 261 -18.03 -3.65 11.22
CA SER A 261 -17.96 -4.84 10.36
C SER A 261 -19.27 -5.63 10.35
N THR A 262 -19.94 -5.76 11.50
CA THR A 262 -21.26 -6.40 11.64
C THR A 262 -22.33 -5.61 10.90
N LEU A 263 -22.39 -4.29 11.11
CA LEU A 263 -23.33 -3.41 10.41
C LEU A 263 -23.15 -3.48 8.89
N MET A 264 -21.89 -3.59 8.42
CA MET A 264 -21.59 -3.79 6.99
C MET A 264 -22.12 -5.12 6.46
N ILE A 265 -22.02 -6.21 7.23
CA ILE A 265 -22.54 -7.53 6.84
C ILE A 265 -24.07 -7.51 6.73
N GLU A 266 -24.72 -6.84 7.67
CA GLU A 266 -26.18 -6.80 7.77
C GLU A 266 -26.82 -5.83 6.78
N SER A 267 -26.07 -4.89 6.21
CA SER A 267 -26.55 -3.89 5.27
C SER A 267 -26.49 -4.38 3.82
N ASP A 268 -27.45 -3.95 3.02
CA ASP A 268 -27.54 -4.27 1.59
C ASP A 268 -26.79 -3.26 0.73
N LEU A 269 -26.75 -2.01 1.17
CA LEU A 269 -26.16 -0.87 0.48
C LEU A 269 -25.57 0.09 1.51
N CYS A 270 -24.49 0.78 1.16
CA CYS A 270 -23.96 1.86 1.96
C CYS A 270 -24.01 3.19 1.20
N ILE A 271 -24.28 4.28 1.92
CA ILE A 271 -23.95 5.63 1.48
C ILE A 271 -22.92 6.15 2.48
N GLY A 272 -21.73 6.51 2.02
CA GLY A 272 -20.67 6.85 2.96
C GLY A 272 -19.52 7.63 2.34
N ALA A 273 -18.62 8.09 3.20
CA ALA A 273 -17.43 8.84 2.80
C ALA A 273 -16.45 7.98 1.98
N GLY A 274 -15.49 8.62 1.32
CA GLY A 274 -14.30 8.01 0.76
C GLY A 274 -13.30 7.58 1.84
N GLY A 275 -12.03 7.40 1.47
CA GLY A 275 -10.96 7.03 2.40
C GLY A 275 -11.01 5.57 2.86
N VAL A 276 -10.41 5.26 4.02
CA VAL A 276 -10.21 3.89 4.50
C VAL A 276 -11.53 3.12 4.61
N SER A 277 -12.60 3.76 5.10
CA SER A 277 -13.91 3.09 5.22
C SER A 277 -14.49 2.62 3.89
N MET A 278 -14.13 3.26 2.78
CA MET A 278 -14.49 2.80 1.44
C MET A 278 -13.80 1.48 1.10
N LEU A 279 -12.52 1.33 1.46
CA LEU A 279 -11.78 0.07 1.27
C LEU A 279 -12.33 -1.05 2.17
N GLU A 280 -12.76 -0.72 3.40
CA GLU A 280 -13.46 -1.66 4.29
C GLU A 280 -14.74 -2.20 3.65
N ARG A 281 -15.57 -1.32 3.05
CA ARG A 281 -16.79 -1.72 2.32
C ARG A 281 -16.48 -2.57 1.09
N LEU A 282 -15.47 -2.23 0.30
CA LEU A 282 -15.03 -3.04 -0.83
C LEU A 282 -14.54 -4.43 -0.38
N CYS A 283 -13.80 -4.50 0.73
CA CYS A 283 -13.33 -5.75 1.33
C CYS A 283 -14.50 -6.67 1.71
N VAL A 284 -15.47 -6.13 2.44
CA VAL A 284 -16.68 -6.89 2.87
C VAL A 284 -17.60 -7.20 1.70
N GLY A 285 -17.48 -6.49 0.58
CA GLY A 285 -18.37 -6.61 -0.57
C GLY A 285 -19.71 -5.90 -0.36
N LEU A 286 -19.71 -4.75 0.33
CA LEU A 286 -20.88 -3.90 0.50
C LEU A 286 -20.91 -2.84 -0.62
N PRO A 287 -21.84 -2.95 -1.59
CA PRO A 287 -21.99 -1.94 -2.64
C PRO A 287 -22.21 -0.56 -2.04
N SER A 288 -21.61 0.47 -2.63
CA SER A 288 -21.62 1.79 -2.01
C SER A 288 -21.89 2.91 -3.01
N LEU A 289 -22.68 3.90 -2.57
CA LEU A 289 -22.67 5.25 -3.10
C LEU A 289 -21.69 6.05 -2.24
N VAL A 290 -20.76 6.76 -2.86
CA VAL A 290 -19.72 7.49 -2.15
C VAL A 290 -19.96 8.99 -2.30
N VAL A 291 -19.96 9.70 -1.17
CA VAL A 291 -19.91 11.16 -1.11
C VAL A 291 -18.61 11.55 -0.42
N THR A 292 -17.64 12.09 -1.17
CA THR A 292 -16.36 12.51 -0.61
C THR A 292 -16.55 13.80 0.21
N ILE A 293 -15.93 13.83 1.39
CA ILE A 293 -16.02 14.94 2.36
C ILE A 293 -14.68 15.63 2.58
N ALA A 294 -13.64 15.20 1.86
CA ALA A 294 -12.31 15.79 1.89
C ALA A 294 -11.66 15.67 0.50
N SER A 295 -10.83 16.64 0.11
CA SER A 295 -10.22 16.75 -1.23
C SER A 295 -9.33 15.56 -1.57
N ASN A 296 -8.58 15.03 -0.61
CA ASN A 296 -7.71 13.85 -0.79
C ASN A 296 -8.48 12.54 -1.08
N GLN A 297 -9.79 12.49 -0.78
CA GLN A 297 -10.62 11.32 -1.08
C GLN A 297 -11.11 11.29 -2.54
N GLU A 298 -11.17 12.46 -3.19
CA GLU A 298 -11.82 12.63 -4.49
C GLU A 298 -11.14 11.82 -5.61
N PRO A 299 -9.81 11.89 -5.83
CA PRO A 299 -9.18 11.21 -6.96
C PRO A 299 -9.42 9.70 -6.95
N SER A 300 -9.12 9.03 -5.84
CA SER A 300 -9.27 7.58 -5.69
C SER A 300 -10.73 7.13 -5.81
N SER A 301 -11.67 7.88 -5.20
CA SER A 301 -13.09 7.56 -5.26
C SER A 301 -13.66 7.71 -6.67
N LEU A 302 -13.27 8.76 -7.40
CA LEU A 302 -13.70 8.99 -8.77
C LEU A 302 -13.17 7.90 -9.73
N GLU A 303 -11.91 7.51 -9.59
CA GLU A 303 -11.34 6.42 -10.40
C GLU A 303 -12.04 5.08 -10.10
N LEU A 304 -12.29 4.75 -8.83
CA LEU A 304 -13.05 3.56 -8.45
C LEU A 304 -14.47 3.56 -9.03
N TYR A 305 -15.11 4.72 -9.07
CA TYR A 305 -16.43 4.85 -9.70
C TYR A 305 -16.36 4.62 -11.20
N ARG A 306 -15.42 5.26 -11.91
CA ARG A 306 -15.22 5.09 -13.35
C ARG A 306 -14.93 3.65 -13.73
N GLU A 307 -14.15 2.97 -12.92
CA GLU A 307 -13.82 1.55 -13.09
C GLU A 307 -14.94 0.59 -12.61
N GLY A 308 -16.09 1.11 -12.16
CA GLY A 308 -17.25 0.30 -11.79
C GLY A 308 -17.08 -0.52 -10.49
N TYR A 309 -16.34 0.00 -9.53
CA TYR A 309 -16.27 -0.54 -8.16
C TYR A 309 -17.28 0.10 -7.21
N LEU A 310 -17.83 1.26 -7.59
CA LEU A 310 -18.83 2.00 -6.81
C LEU A 310 -20.13 2.11 -7.61
N VAL A 311 -21.24 2.22 -6.89
CA VAL A 311 -22.58 2.38 -7.49
C VAL A 311 -22.76 3.81 -8.01
N TRP A 312 -22.25 4.80 -7.27
CA TRP A 312 -22.35 6.21 -7.59
C TRP A 312 -21.31 7.00 -6.79
N HIS A 313 -20.97 8.22 -7.27
CA HIS A 313 -19.99 9.10 -6.66
C HIS A 313 -20.37 10.57 -6.84
N ALA A 314 -20.16 11.38 -5.77
CA ALA A 314 -20.13 12.83 -5.81
C ALA A 314 -19.22 13.39 -4.70
N SER A 315 -18.79 14.65 -4.82
CA SER A 315 -18.26 15.39 -3.67
C SER A 315 -19.41 16.04 -2.88
N SER A 316 -19.20 16.25 -1.59
CA SER A 316 -20.20 16.92 -0.73
C SER A 316 -20.55 18.33 -1.20
N GLU A 317 -19.57 19.05 -1.80
CA GLU A 317 -19.76 20.38 -2.37
C GLU A 317 -20.66 20.39 -3.62
N LYS A 318 -20.71 19.29 -4.35
CA LYS A 318 -21.48 19.10 -5.60
C LYS A 318 -22.60 18.08 -5.43
N LEU A 319 -23.04 17.83 -4.19
CA LEU A 319 -24.08 16.84 -3.88
C LEU A 319 -25.44 17.30 -4.41
N ASP A 320 -25.92 16.66 -5.46
CA ASP A 320 -27.26 16.81 -6.00
C ASP A 320 -28.17 15.70 -5.48
N LEU A 321 -29.12 16.07 -4.63
CA LEU A 321 -30.06 15.13 -4.02
C LEU A 321 -31.01 14.49 -5.03
N GLY A 322 -31.31 15.16 -6.15
CA GLY A 322 -32.11 14.58 -7.24
C GLY A 322 -31.35 13.47 -7.96
N GLN A 323 -30.08 13.68 -8.27
CA GLN A 323 -29.22 12.66 -8.85
C GLN A 323 -29.01 11.47 -7.89
N LEU A 324 -28.79 11.75 -6.60
CA LEU A 324 -28.71 10.71 -5.58
C LEU A 324 -30.00 9.86 -5.50
N HIS A 325 -31.17 10.52 -5.50
CA HIS A 325 -32.46 9.85 -5.51
C HIS A 325 -32.58 8.90 -6.70
N VAL A 326 -32.23 9.36 -7.91
CA VAL A 326 -32.23 8.53 -9.12
C VAL A 326 -31.23 7.38 -9.00
N ALA A 327 -30.03 7.62 -8.49
CA ALA A 327 -29.01 6.59 -8.28
C ALA A 327 -29.48 5.50 -7.31
N LEU A 328 -30.13 5.89 -6.20
CA LEU A 328 -30.72 4.94 -5.25
C LEU A 328 -31.83 4.10 -5.87
N LYS A 329 -32.77 4.70 -6.62
CA LYS A 329 -33.84 3.97 -7.33
C LYS A 329 -33.25 2.98 -8.32
N ASN A 330 -32.24 3.39 -9.09
CA ASN A 330 -31.57 2.51 -10.05
C ASN A 330 -30.84 1.36 -9.36
N ALA A 331 -30.19 1.61 -8.23
CA ALA A 331 -29.54 0.59 -7.42
C ALA A 331 -30.56 -0.46 -6.92
N MET A 332 -31.69 0.00 -6.38
CA MET A 332 -32.77 -0.88 -5.90
C MET A 332 -33.38 -1.73 -7.01
N ALA A 333 -33.48 -1.19 -8.21
CA ALA A 333 -34.03 -1.90 -9.37
C ALA A 333 -33.05 -2.93 -9.99
N ARG A 334 -31.77 -2.89 -9.64
CA ARG A 334 -30.71 -3.67 -10.30
C ARG A 334 -29.84 -4.49 -9.32
N PRO A 335 -30.40 -5.40 -8.53
CA PRO A 335 -29.64 -6.16 -7.51
C PRO A 335 -28.51 -7.02 -8.13
N PHE A 336 -28.63 -7.48 -9.38
CA PHE A 336 -27.56 -8.21 -10.08
C PHE A 336 -26.33 -7.33 -10.32
N LEU A 337 -26.52 -6.05 -10.64
CA LEU A 337 -25.41 -5.09 -10.79
C LEU A 337 -24.70 -4.88 -9.46
N LEU A 338 -25.44 -4.72 -8.36
CA LEU A 338 -24.85 -4.58 -7.02
C LEU A 338 -24.02 -5.81 -6.64
N ASN A 339 -24.51 -7.01 -6.93
CA ASN A 339 -23.76 -8.25 -6.70
C ASN A 339 -22.47 -8.31 -7.55
N ALA A 340 -22.50 -7.80 -8.78
CA ALA A 340 -21.30 -7.73 -9.64
C ALA A 340 -20.27 -6.74 -9.08
N ILE A 341 -20.71 -5.55 -8.67
CA ILE A 341 -19.88 -4.52 -8.01
C ILE A 341 -19.26 -5.07 -6.72
N ALA A 342 -20.06 -5.71 -5.87
CA ALA A 342 -19.60 -6.35 -4.64
C ALA A 342 -18.48 -7.36 -4.90
N LYS A 343 -18.69 -8.28 -5.86
CA LYS A 343 -17.69 -9.30 -6.24
C LYS A 343 -16.41 -8.66 -6.80
N LYS A 344 -16.55 -7.60 -7.60
CA LYS A 344 -15.40 -6.85 -8.16
C LYS A 344 -14.61 -6.20 -7.05
N GLY A 345 -15.26 -5.51 -6.10
CA GLY A 345 -14.64 -4.90 -4.93
C GLY A 345 -13.91 -5.90 -4.04
N MET A 346 -14.54 -7.04 -3.76
CA MET A 346 -13.92 -8.12 -2.99
C MET A 346 -12.68 -8.71 -3.65
N LYS A 347 -12.58 -8.72 -4.98
CA LYS A 347 -11.35 -9.15 -5.68
C LYS A 347 -10.23 -8.12 -5.54
N LEU A 348 -10.58 -6.85 -5.55
CA LEU A 348 -9.62 -5.74 -5.43
C LEU A 348 -9.07 -5.65 -4.00
N VAL A 349 -9.95 -5.67 -2.98
CA VAL A 349 -9.57 -5.55 -1.57
C VAL A 349 -9.79 -6.89 -0.87
N THR A 350 -8.71 -7.63 -0.68
CA THR A 350 -8.78 -8.99 -0.10
C THR A 350 -8.91 -8.99 1.42
N GLY A 351 -8.50 -7.89 2.07
CA GLY A 351 -8.39 -7.78 3.52
C GLY A 351 -7.09 -8.35 4.11
N GLY A 352 -6.16 -8.81 3.25
CA GLY A 352 -4.84 -9.31 3.64
C GLY A 352 -3.71 -8.30 3.49
N GLY A 353 -4.01 -7.04 3.13
CA GLY A 353 -2.99 -6.04 2.80
C GLY A 353 -2.01 -5.77 3.94
N ALA A 354 -2.51 -5.51 5.14
CA ALA A 354 -1.66 -5.29 6.32
C ALA A 354 -0.73 -6.48 6.60
N ARG A 355 -1.25 -7.70 6.50
CA ARG A 355 -0.47 -8.93 6.68
C ARG A 355 0.62 -9.07 5.63
N ASN A 356 0.29 -8.86 4.35
CA ASN A 356 1.25 -8.95 3.24
C ASN A 356 2.42 -7.97 3.43
N VAL A 357 2.13 -6.73 3.85
CA VAL A 357 3.14 -5.72 4.17
C VAL A 357 3.99 -6.17 5.35
N ALA A 358 3.37 -6.62 6.43
CA ALA A 358 4.07 -7.08 7.63
C ALA A 358 4.98 -8.29 7.33
N GLU A 359 4.50 -9.28 6.59
CA GLU A 359 5.29 -10.46 6.20
C GLU A 359 6.50 -10.08 5.35
N PHE A 360 6.38 -9.10 4.46
CA PHE A 360 7.53 -8.60 3.70
C PHE A 360 8.54 -7.90 4.61
N ILE A 361 8.09 -6.97 5.45
CA ILE A 361 8.97 -6.18 6.33
C ILE A 361 9.72 -7.07 7.33
N VAL A 362 9.04 -8.06 7.92
CA VAL A 362 9.63 -8.94 8.96
C VAL A 362 10.42 -10.09 8.35
N ASN A 363 9.89 -10.76 7.34
CA ASN A 363 10.40 -12.03 6.83
C ASN A 363 10.93 -11.94 5.38
N GLY A 364 10.79 -10.79 4.69
CA GLY A 364 11.11 -10.65 3.27
C GLY A 364 10.19 -11.46 2.34
N SER A 365 9.03 -11.90 2.80
CA SER A 365 8.07 -12.68 2.00
C SER A 365 7.41 -11.80 0.95
N LEU A 366 7.38 -12.25 -0.31
CA LEU A 366 6.67 -11.51 -1.36
C LEU A 366 5.15 -11.67 -1.20
N PRO A 367 4.38 -10.60 -1.41
CA PRO A 367 2.91 -10.65 -1.29
C PRO A 367 2.22 -11.39 -2.45
N SER A 368 2.96 -11.73 -3.49
CA SER A 368 2.49 -12.52 -4.63
C SER A 368 3.61 -13.39 -5.17
N GLU A 369 3.24 -14.39 -5.97
CA GLU A 369 4.19 -15.20 -6.71
C GLU A 369 5.05 -14.33 -7.63
N LEU A 370 6.32 -14.72 -7.77
CA LEU A 370 7.24 -14.13 -8.72
C LEU A 370 6.77 -14.46 -10.14
N ARG A 371 6.85 -13.48 -11.03
CA ARG A 371 6.59 -13.67 -12.47
C ARG A 371 7.81 -13.26 -13.27
N VAL A 372 7.96 -13.85 -14.45
CA VAL A 372 9.03 -13.50 -15.38
C VAL A 372 8.44 -13.13 -16.73
N ARG A 373 9.02 -12.11 -17.35
CA ARG A 373 8.68 -11.66 -18.70
C ARG A 373 9.94 -11.26 -19.46
N HIS A 374 9.85 -11.21 -20.78
CA HIS A 374 10.88 -10.54 -21.56
C HIS A 374 10.93 -9.06 -21.21
N ALA A 375 12.15 -8.49 -21.20
CA ALA A 375 12.32 -7.05 -21.01
C ALA A 375 11.72 -6.27 -22.20
N CYS A 376 11.38 -5.03 -21.97
CA CYS A 376 10.97 -4.05 -22.99
C CYS A 376 11.83 -2.78 -22.87
N LEU A 377 11.69 -1.85 -23.81
CA LEU A 377 12.50 -0.61 -23.80
C LEU A 377 12.35 0.21 -22.52
N ALA A 378 11.20 0.16 -21.86
CA ALA A 378 10.98 0.85 -20.59
C ALA A 378 11.83 0.29 -19.44
N ASP A 379 12.36 -0.92 -19.56
CA ASP A 379 13.21 -1.53 -18.52
C ASP A 379 14.69 -1.07 -18.62
N CYS A 380 15.08 -0.32 -19.64
CA CYS A 380 16.45 0.12 -19.88
C CYS A 380 17.07 0.81 -18.67
N GLU A 381 16.35 1.76 -18.09
CA GLU A 381 16.82 2.51 -16.92
C GLU A 381 16.95 1.62 -15.68
N THR A 382 16.04 0.68 -15.48
CA THR A 382 16.09 -0.30 -14.38
C THR A 382 17.32 -1.21 -14.50
N TYR A 383 17.62 -1.70 -15.71
CA TYR A 383 18.83 -2.48 -15.98
C TYR A 383 20.11 -1.69 -15.69
N TRP A 384 20.15 -0.42 -16.13
CA TRP A 384 21.29 0.47 -15.88
C TRP A 384 21.51 0.72 -14.40
N TYR A 385 20.45 1.01 -13.67
CA TYR A 385 20.50 1.22 -12.22
C TYR A 385 21.03 -0.01 -11.49
N TRP A 386 20.51 -1.19 -11.78
CA TRP A 386 20.98 -2.44 -11.18
C TRP A 386 22.41 -2.81 -11.59
N ALA A 387 22.78 -2.56 -12.84
CA ALA A 387 24.13 -2.79 -13.32
C ALA A 387 25.17 -1.89 -12.61
N ASN A 388 24.79 -0.72 -12.15
CA ASN A 388 25.64 0.21 -11.41
C ASN A 388 25.55 0.08 -9.87
N ASP A 389 24.77 -0.87 -9.35
CA ASP A 389 24.80 -1.18 -7.91
C ASP A 389 26.22 -1.57 -7.46
N LYS A 390 26.67 -1.06 -6.32
CA LYS A 390 28.04 -1.26 -5.81
C LYS A 390 28.42 -2.75 -5.71
N LEU A 391 27.52 -3.61 -5.23
CA LEU A 391 27.79 -5.04 -5.10
C LEU A 391 27.80 -5.73 -6.48
N VAL A 392 26.93 -5.33 -7.40
CA VAL A 392 26.93 -5.84 -8.77
C VAL A 392 28.22 -5.44 -9.47
N ARG A 393 28.66 -4.18 -9.35
CA ARG A 393 29.93 -3.70 -9.93
C ARG A 393 31.14 -4.44 -9.35
N SER A 394 31.21 -4.65 -8.04
CA SER A 394 32.34 -5.39 -7.44
C SER A 394 32.43 -6.83 -7.93
N ASN A 395 31.28 -7.46 -8.19
CA ASN A 395 31.22 -8.84 -8.72
C ASN A 395 31.37 -8.93 -10.25
N ALA A 396 31.25 -7.82 -10.96
CA ALA A 396 31.45 -7.81 -12.42
C ALA A 396 32.94 -7.87 -12.81
N PHE A 397 33.26 -8.42 -13.98
CA PHE A 397 34.63 -8.45 -14.51
C PHE A 397 35.19 -7.05 -14.79
N GLN A 398 34.33 -6.12 -15.21
CA GLN A 398 34.63 -4.69 -15.29
C GLN A 398 33.91 -3.98 -14.15
N SER A 399 34.62 -3.43 -13.20
CA SER A 399 34.07 -2.84 -11.96
C SER A 399 33.74 -1.35 -12.06
N SER A 400 34.16 -0.65 -13.14
CA SER A 400 33.83 0.76 -13.36
C SER A 400 32.34 0.99 -13.57
N ASN A 401 31.84 2.16 -13.18
CA ASN A 401 30.47 2.57 -13.49
C ASN A 401 30.22 2.61 -15.00
N ILE A 402 29.00 2.30 -15.38
CA ILE A 402 28.55 2.31 -16.77
C ILE A 402 27.82 3.64 -17.01
N GLU A 403 28.31 4.42 -17.97
CA GLU A 403 27.68 5.64 -18.40
C GLU A 403 26.31 5.36 -19.04
N TRP A 404 25.37 6.28 -18.86
CA TRP A 404 23.99 6.09 -19.33
C TRP A 404 23.88 5.86 -20.84
N GLU A 405 24.56 6.69 -21.65
CA GLU A 405 24.50 6.60 -23.11
C GLU A 405 25.05 5.26 -23.62
N ALA A 406 26.18 4.83 -23.07
CA ALA A 406 26.79 3.55 -23.42
C ALA A 406 25.87 2.36 -23.04
N HIS A 407 25.18 2.47 -21.89
CA HIS A 407 24.21 1.46 -21.47
C HIS A 407 22.98 1.42 -22.38
N ARG A 408 22.44 2.57 -22.74
CA ARG A 408 21.25 2.69 -23.60
C ARG A 408 21.52 2.05 -24.98
N GLU A 409 22.64 2.40 -25.62
CA GLU A 409 23.03 1.81 -26.90
C GLU A 409 23.22 0.28 -26.79
N TRP A 410 23.87 -0.17 -25.72
CA TRP A 410 24.04 -1.59 -25.43
C TRP A 410 22.69 -2.30 -25.25
N PHE A 411 21.75 -1.70 -24.48
CA PHE A 411 20.45 -2.27 -24.20
C PHE A 411 19.59 -2.39 -25.47
N GLU A 412 19.52 -1.33 -26.27
CA GLU A 412 18.80 -1.30 -27.56
C GLU A 412 19.35 -2.36 -28.52
N LYS A 413 20.68 -2.48 -28.61
CA LYS A 413 21.36 -3.53 -29.40
C LYS A 413 21.00 -4.93 -28.92
N LYS A 414 20.98 -5.17 -27.60
CA LYS A 414 20.61 -6.46 -27.01
C LYS A 414 19.14 -6.79 -27.26
N MET A 415 18.25 -5.81 -27.13
CA MET A 415 16.82 -5.98 -27.38
C MET A 415 16.49 -6.33 -28.84
N SER A 416 17.26 -5.82 -29.79
CA SER A 416 17.07 -6.11 -31.22
C SER A 416 17.80 -7.38 -31.70
N SER A 417 18.64 -7.99 -30.86
CA SER A 417 19.45 -9.17 -31.24
C SER A 417 18.70 -10.49 -31.02
N ASN A 418 18.82 -11.39 -31.98
CA ASN A 418 18.37 -12.77 -31.81
C ASN A 418 19.32 -13.59 -30.91
N ASP A 419 20.54 -13.11 -30.66
CA ASP A 419 21.56 -13.75 -29.84
C ASP A 419 21.54 -13.31 -28.38
N SER A 420 20.53 -12.56 -27.97
CA SER A 420 20.35 -12.13 -26.59
C SER A 420 18.90 -12.30 -26.15
N ARG A 421 18.72 -12.63 -24.85
CA ARG A 421 17.42 -12.66 -24.19
C ARG A 421 17.55 -11.93 -22.86
N LEU A 422 16.82 -10.85 -22.71
CA LEU A 422 16.74 -10.07 -21.47
C LEU A 422 15.41 -10.39 -20.78
N ILE A 423 15.47 -10.79 -19.52
CA ILE A 423 14.30 -11.22 -18.73
C ILE A 423 14.26 -10.42 -17.43
N ILE A 424 13.08 -9.91 -17.11
CA ILE A 424 12.73 -9.29 -15.81
C ILE A 424 11.95 -10.30 -14.97
N ALA A 425 12.35 -10.43 -13.72
CA ALA A 425 11.54 -11.05 -12.67
C ALA A 425 10.88 -9.95 -11.85
N GLU A 426 9.57 -10.07 -11.66
CA GLU A 426 8.74 -9.05 -10.98
C GLU A 426 7.68 -9.68 -10.07
N SER A 427 7.19 -8.90 -9.10
CA SER A 427 6.02 -9.20 -8.28
C SER A 427 5.11 -7.98 -8.23
N MET A 428 4.01 -8.03 -7.48
CA MET A 428 3.11 -6.87 -7.36
C MET A 428 3.73 -5.66 -6.63
N ILE A 429 4.89 -5.82 -5.98
CA ILE A 429 5.64 -4.74 -5.32
C ILE A 429 6.82 -4.23 -6.16
N GLY A 430 6.89 -4.58 -7.44
CA GLY A 430 7.86 -4.07 -8.39
C GLY A 430 8.76 -5.13 -9.01
N ALA A 431 9.76 -4.67 -9.76
CA ALA A 431 10.76 -5.50 -10.38
C ALA A 431 11.79 -5.98 -9.36
N ILE A 432 12.03 -7.29 -9.34
CA ILE A 432 12.83 -7.99 -8.30
C ILE A 432 14.26 -8.23 -8.77
N GLY A 433 14.45 -8.50 -10.06
CA GLY A 433 15.77 -8.77 -10.62
C GLY A 433 15.72 -9.03 -12.11
N GLN A 434 16.89 -9.23 -12.70
CA GLN A 434 17.07 -9.51 -14.11
C GLN A 434 17.87 -10.77 -14.34
N THR A 435 17.65 -11.39 -15.50
CA THR A 435 18.52 -12.42 -16.07
C THR A 435 18.75 -12.13 -17.54
N ARG A 436 20.00 -12.23 -17.97
CA ARG A 436 20.42 -12.11 -19.36
C ARG A 436 21.00 -13.43 -19.84
N PHE A 437 20.63 -13.81 -21.04
CA PHE A 437 21.21 -14.92 -21.78
C PHE A 437 21.80 -14.38 -23.07
N ASP A 438 23.09 -14.65 -23.31
CA ASP A 438 23.82 -14.26 -24.52
C ASP A 438 24.35 -15.49 -25.24
N CYS A 439 24.11 -15.61 -26.54
CA CYS A 439 24.61 -16.69 -27.36
C CYS A 439 26.13 -16.60 -27.55
N VAL A 440 26.84 -17.69 -27.21
CA VAL A 440 28.30 -17.79 -27.35
C VAL A 440 28.60 -19.16 -27.99
N GLY A 441 28.67 -19.19 -29.31
CA GLY A 441 28.84 -20.46 -30.06
C GLY A 441 27.64 -21.39 -29.86
N GLU A 442 27.90 -22.60 -29.33
CA GLU A 442 26.87 -23.60 -29.03
C GLU A 442 26.20 -23.42 -27.66
N PHE A 443 26.65 -22.43 -26.85
CA PHE A 443 26.21 -22.20 -25.48
C PHE A 443 25.48 -20.87 -25.36
N TRP A 444 24.75 -20.71 -24.25
CA TRP A 444 24.22 -19.42 -23.82
C TRP A 444 24.81 -19.03 -22.47
N ALA A 445 25.55 -17.95 -22.47
CA ALA A 445 26.11 -17.37 -21.26
C ALA A 445 24.99 -16.69 -20.42
N VAL A 446 24.98 -16.99 -19.12
CA VAL A 446 23.97 -16.52 -18.19
C VAL A 446 24.57 -15.49 -17.23
N ASP A 447 23.92 -14.35 -17.13
CA ASP A 447 24.17 -13.34 -16.12
C ASP A 447 22.86 -12.98 -15.41
N PHE A 448 22.88 -12.78 -14.07
CA PHE A 448 21.70 -12.39 -13.32
C PHE A 448 22.06 -11.47 -12.16
N SER A 449 21.11 -10.65 -11.78
CA SER A 449 21.19 -9.85 -10.55
C SER A 449 19.82 -9.71 -9.88
N VAL A 450 19.87 -9.51 -8.55
CA VAL A 450 18.69 -9.21 -7.72
C VAL A 450 18.81 -7.78 -7.22
N ALA A 451 17.75 -7.01 -7.33
CA ALA A 451 17.68 -5.66 -6.83
C ALA A 451 17.97 -5.64 -5.32
N ARG A 452 18.69 -4.60 -4.87
CA ARG A 452 19.29 -4.51 -3.52
C ARG A 452 18.27 -4.81 -2.42
N GLN A 453 17.07 -4.22 -2.51
CA GLN A 453 16.00 -4.33 -1.51
C GLN A 453 15.37 -5.74 -1.42
N PHE A 454 15.62 -6.61 -2.41
CA PHE A 454 15.08 -7.98 -2.46
C PHE A 454 16.15 -9.06 -2.26
N ARG A 455 17.40 -8.69 -1.98
CA ARG A 455 18.48 -9.66 -1.73
C ARG A 455 18.25 -10.45 -0.46
N GLY A 456 18.80 -11.63 -0.40
CA GLY A 456 18.54 -12.60 0.66
C GLY A 456 17.36 -13.53 0.33
N HIS A 457 16.88 -14.28 1.30
CA HIS A 457 15.71 -15.17 1.22
C HIS A 457 15.67 -16.08 -0.03
N ASP A 458 16.85 -16.50 -0.51
CA ASP A 458 17.04 -17.35 -1.71
C ASP A 458 16.52 -16.74 -3.04
N ARG A 459 16.29 -15.42 -3.11
CA ARG A 459 15.72 -14.73 -4.29
C ARG A 459 16.53 -14.93 -5.56
N GLY A 460 17.86 -14.95 -5.46
CA GLY A 460 18.71 -15.19 -6.63
C GLY A 460 18.42 -16.53 -7.30
N ARG A 461 18.15 -17.58 -6.51
CA ARG A 461 17.75 -18.88 -7.02
C ARG A 461 16.38 -18.83 -7.69
N GLU A 462 15.38 -18.21 -7.06
CA GLU A 462 14.03 -18.10 -7.61
C GLU A 462 14.02 -17.32 -8.94
N VAL A 463 14.70 -16.16 -9.00
CA VAL A 463 14.80 -15.32 -10.20
C VAL A 463 15.42 -16.11 -11.34
N LEU A 464 16.58 -16.77 -11.10
CA LEU A 464 17.29 -17.49 -12.13
C LEU A 464 16.55 -18.76 -12.57
N ASP A 465 15.95 -19.52 -11.64
CA ASP A 465 15.16 -20.71 -11.96
C ASP A 465 13.99 -20.40 -12.90
N MET A 466 13.22 -19.35 -12.57
CA MET A 466 12.09 -18.96 -13.40
C MET A 466 12.52 -18.40 -14.75
N ALA A 467 13.63 -17.66 -14.80
CA ALA A 467 14.17 -17.16 -16.05
C ALA A 467 14.68 -18.31 -16.96
N ILE A 468 15.33 -19.32 -16.38
CA ILE A 468 15.73 -20.54 -17.11
C ILE A 468 14.51 -21.27 -17.66
N LYS A 469 13.45 -21.44 -16.85
CA LYS A 469 12.19 -22.07 -17.29
C LYS A 469 11.55 -21.32 -18.46
N LEU A 470 11.58 -19.97 -18.43
CA LEU A 470 11.09 -19.17 -19.55
C LEU A 470 11.97 -19.32 -20.79
N PHE A 471 13.30 -19.25 -20.63
CA PHE A 471 14.28 -19.44 -21.70
C PHE A 471 14.13 -20.82 -22.39
N ARG A 472 13.95 -21.88 -21.60
CA ARG A 472 13.80 -23.26 -22.09
C ARG A 472 12.56 -23.47 -22.97
N LYS A 473 11.57 -22.62 -22.92
CA LYS A 473 10.42 -22.66 -23.85
C LYS A 473 10.83 -22.36 -25.31
N SER A 474 11.94 -21.65 -25.51
CA SER A 474 12.40 -21.21 -26.82
C SER A 474 13.75 -21.82 -27.25
N SER A 475 14.54 -22.36 -26.32
CA SER A 475 15.87 -22.90 -26.64
C SER A 475 16.26 -24.06 -25.70
N PRO A 476 16.63 -25.22 -26.22
CA PRO A 476 17.17 -26.34 -25.45
C PRO A 476 18.69 -26.22 -25.25
N ALA A 477 19.36 -25.20 -25.77
CA ALA A 477 20.81 -25.06 -25.77
C ALA A 477 21.42 -25.09 -24.37
N PRO A 478 22.62 -25.64 -24.18
CA PRO A 478 23.27 -25.67 -22.87
C PRO A 478 23.63 -24.26 -22.39
N LEU A 479 23.52 -24.04 -21.06
CA LEU A 479 23.84 -22.78 -20.40
C LEU A 479 25.25 -22.87 -19.79
N ILE A 480 25.98 -21.74 -19.86
CA ILE A 480 27.25 -21.55 -19.17
C ILE A 480 27.20 -20.29 -18.32
N ALA A 481 27.97 -20.28 -17.24
CA ALA A 481 28.11 -19.10 -16.38
C ALA A 481 29.54 -18.97 -15.89
N GLU A 482 30.05 -17.75 -15.89
CA GLU A 482 31.35 -17.38 -15.34
C GLU A 482 31.17 -16.54 -14.10
N VAL A 483 31.80 -16.92 -12.99
CA VAL A 483 31.61 -16.29 -11.69
C VAL A 483 32.97 -16.09 -11.03
N LYS A 484 33.24 -14.89 -10.51
CA LYS A 484 34.40 -14.65 -9.64
C LYS A 484 34.35 -15.60 -8.45
N GLU A 485 35.48 -16.19 -8.09
CA GLU A 485 35.58 -17.12 -6.95
C GLU A 485 35.08 -16.53 -5.63
N GLU A 486 35.25 -15.21 -5.44
CA GLU A 486 34.82 -14.46 -4.28
C GLU A 486 33.30 -14.27 -4.20
N ASN A 487 32.58 -14.43 -5.33
CA ASN A 487 31.14 -14.28 -5.37
C ASN A 487 30.43 -15.59 -4.95
N LEU A 488 30.60 -15.94 -3.67
CA LEU A 488 30.06 -17.16 -3.07
C LEU A 488 28.53 -17.25 -3.19
N ALA A 489 27.84 -16.09 -3.22
CA ALA A 489 26.39 -16.06 -3.37
C ALA A 489 25.95 -16.63 -4.73
N SER A 490 26.53 -16.16 -5.84
CA SER A 490 26.22 -16.67 -7.18
C SER A 490 26.68 -18.12 -7.36
N VAL A 491 27.85 -18.50 -6.84
CA VAL A 491 28.34 -19.90 -6.83
C VAL A 491 27.30 -20.82 -6.18
N LYS A 492 26.76 -20.44 -5.02
CA LYS A 492 25.72 -21.20 -4.32
C LYS A 492 24.42 -21.33 -5.13
N VAL A 493 24.01 -20.26 -5.83
CA VAL A 493 22.83 -20.26 -6.68
C VAL A 493 23.01 -21.23 -7.85
N PHE A 494 24.09 -21.12 -8.60
CA PHE A 494 24.34 -22.00 -9.73
C PHE A 494 24.40 -23.48 -9.31
N LYS A 495 25.12 -23.80 -8.23
CA LYS A 495 25.17 -25.20 -7.72
C LYS A 495 23.80 -25.75 -7.33
N ARG A 496 22.94 -24.90 -6.67
CA ARG A 496 21.58 -25.31 -6.29
C ARG A 496 20.64 -25.53 -7.46
N LEU A 497 20.92 -24.89 -8.60
CA LEU A 497 20.14 -25.05 -9.83
C LEU A 497 20.66 -26.16 -10.73
N GLY A 498 21.60 -26.98 -10.23
CA GLY A 498 22.11 -28.15 -10.95
C GLY A 498 23.23 -27.85 -11.96
N PHE A 499 23.81 -26.64 -11.94
CA PHE A 499 24.98 -26.36 -12.74
C PHE A 499 26.20 -27.14 -12.21
N SER A 500 26.87 -27.84 -13.08
CA SER A 500 28.16 -28.54 -12.80
C SER A 500 29.32 -27.58 -13.00
N GLU A 501 30.23 -27.55 -12.06
CA GLU A 501 31.49 -26.80 -12.20
C GLU A 501 32.42 -27.53 -13.14
N ILE A 502 32.84 -26.89 -14.24
CA ILE A 502 33.64 -27.53 -15.30
C ILE A 502 35.12 -27.15 -15.25
N SER A 503 35.46 -25.98 -14.76
CA SER A 503 36.85 -25.52 -14.59
C SER A 503 36.93 -24.36 -13.59
N VAL A 504 38.14 -24.19 -13.02
CA VAL A 504 38.54 -22.96 -12.34
C VAL A 504 39.70 -22.39 -13.15
N GLU A 505 39.51 -21.20 -13.75
CA GLU A 505 40.57 -20.55 -14.50
C GLU A 505 41.65 -19.98 -13.56
N LYS A 506 42.91 -19.85 -14.07
CA LYS A 506 44.05 -19.33 -13.29
C LYS A 506 43.83 -17.90 -12.72
N ASN A 507 42.78 -17.19 -13.17
CA ASN A 507 42.47 -15.83 -12.79
C ASN A 507 41.37 -15.73 -11.71
N GLY A 508 41.05 -16.80 -10.97
CA GLY A 508 40.02 -16.79 -9.93
C GLY A 508 38.59 -16.76 -10.49
N VAL A 509 38.37 -17.24 -11.71
CA VAL A 509 37.07 -17.37 -12.35
C VAL A 509 36.63 -18.82 -12.34
N ARG A 510 35.43 -19.07 -11.83
CA ARG A 510 34.79 -20.40 -11.81
C ARG A 510 33.78 -20.48 -12.94
N CYS A 511 33.89 -21.54 -13.74
CA CYS A 511 33.01 -21.79 -14.86
C CYS A 511 32.00 -22.90 -14.53
N PHE A 512 30.75 -22.65 -14.82
CA PHE A 512 29.64 -23.56 -14.57
C PHE A 512 28.90 -23.90 -15.87
N LYS A 513 28.37 -25.11 -15.98
CA LYS A 513 27.59 -25.57 -17.13
C LYS A 513 26.32 -26.27 -16.67
N LEU A 514 25.19 -25.92 -17.29
CA LEU A 514 23.93 -26.66 -17.18
C LEU A 514 23.60 -27.25 -18.57
N ILE A 515 23.61 -28.56 -18.65
CA ILE A 515 23.16 -29.28 -19.85
C ILE A 515 21.64 -29.41 -19.75
N SER A 516 20.93 -29.27 -20.87
CA SER A 516 19.50 -29.58 -20.88
C SER A 516 19.32 -31.06 -20.56
N ASP A 517 18.61 -31.37 -19.48
CA ASP A 517 18.11 -32.71 -19.29
C ASP A 517 17.15 -33.05 -20.44
N HIS A 518 17.51 -34.04 -21.24
CA HIS A 518 16.57 -34.74 -22.12
C HIS A 518 15.63 -35.56 -21.23
N HIS A 519 14.68 -34.90 -20.53
CA HIS A 519 13.56 -35.63 -19.98
C HIS A 519 12.27 -34.85 -20.27
N SER A 520 11.49 -35.48 -21.11
CA SER A 520 10.13 -35.36 -21.62
C SER A 520 9.14 -34.55 -20.78
#